data_5f5d95e3ed3ff691e1c39d4c457ca992
#
_entry.id   5f5d95e3ed3ff691e1c39d4c457ca992
#
_cell.length_a   1.000
_cell.length_b   1.000
_cell.length_c   1.000
_cell.angle_alpha   90.00
_cell.angle_beta   90.00
_cell.angle_gamma   90.00
#
_symmetry.space_group_name_H-M   'P 1'
#
loop_
_entity.id
_entity.type
_entity.pdbx_description
1 polymer ?
#
loop_
_entity_poly.entity_id
_entity_poly.type
_entity_poly.pdbx_seq_one_letter_code
_entity_poly.pdbx_strand_id
1 'polypeptide(L)'
;SHSEKGVIELMPTSDGDVYGFKYVNGHPSNTADGLQTVTAFGLLANVANGYPVLLSEMTILTALRTAATSAVVARLLAPKGANVMAMIGNGAQSEFQTLAMKAIVGIDEVRLFDIDPAATTKCAANLAGQGIKVVACDTAEEAIMGAQIVTTCTADKQYATILTDNMVGAGIHINAIGGDCPGKTELAPAILHRAGIFV
;
A
#
# COMPACT_ATOMS: atom_id res chain seq x y z
N SER A 1 15.92 1.35 -12.14
CA SER A 1 16.63 2.62 -11.99
C SER A 1 15.97 3.44 -10.90
N HIS A 2 16.79 3.94 -9.96
CA HIS A 2 16.35 4.81 -8.89
C HIS A 2 16.91 6.21 -9.10
N SER A 3 16.11 7.23 -8.82
CA SER A 3 16.48 8.64 -8.84
C SER A 3 15.92 9.36 -7.62
N GLU A 4 16.35 10.59 -7.39
CA GLU A 4 15.76 11.44 -6.34
C GLU A 4 14.25 11.67 -6.55
N LYS A 5 13.81 11.68 -7.80
CA LYS A 5 12.42 11.97 -8.19
C LYS A 5 11.52 10.74 -8.20
N GLY A 6 12.07 9.54 -8.30
CA GLY A 6 11.26 8.33 -8.43
C GLY A 6 12.06 7.08 -8.75
N VAL A 7 11.34 6.04 -9.14
CA VAL A 7 11.88 4.73 -9.47
C VAL A 7 11.28 4.21 -10.77
N ILE A 8 12.11 3.52 -11.56
CA ILE A 8 11.68 2.73 -12.72
C ILE A 8 12.22 1.32 -12.51
N GLU A 9 11.35 0.33 -12.56
CA GLU A 9 11.69 -1.07 -12.35
C GLU A 9 11.17 -1.96 -13.47
N LEU A 10 11.95 -2.97 -13.79
CA LEU A 10 11.55 -4.09 -14.62
C LEU A 10 11.56 -5.33 -13.72
N MET A 11 10.41 -6.00 -13.62
CA MET A 11 10.18 -7.14 -12.73
C MET A 11 9.92 -8.39 -13.57
N PRO A 12 10.97 -9.12 -14.00
CA PRO A 12 10.80 -10.37 -14.75
C PRO A 12 10.51 -11.53 -13.80
N THR A 13 9.76 -12.52 -14.31
CA THR A 13 9.47 -13.78 -13.60
C THR A 13 9.15 -14.88 -14.60
N SER A 14 9.32 -16.15 -14.19
CA SER A 14 8.89 -17.32 -14.95
C SER A 14 8.56 -18.46 -14.01
N ASP A 15 7.56 -19.26 -14.36
CA ASP A 15 7.24 -20.53 -13.69
C ASP A 15 7.71 -21.77 -14.48
N GLY A 16 8.40 -21.54 -15.62
CA GLY A 16 8.88 -22.59 -16.52
C GLY A 16 8.00 -22.78 -17.74
N ASP A 17 6.72 -22.50 -17.68
CA ASP A 17 5.77 -22.55 -18.80
C ASP A 17 5.48 -21.17 -19.39
N VAL A 18 5.35 -20.19 -18.53
CA VAL A 18 5.10 -18.80 -18.88
C VAL A 18 6.23 -17.92 -18.36
N TYR A 19 6.76 -17.09 -19.25
CA TYR A 19 7.64 -15.98 -18.90
C TYR A 19 6.84 -14.68 -18.89
N GLY A 20 7.10 -13.82 -17.93
CA GLY A 20 6.50 -12.49 -17.88
C GLY A 20 7.45 -11.45 -17.37
N PHE A 21 7.16 -10.20 -17.72
CA PHE A 21 7.75 -9.07 -17.05
C PHE A 21 6.71 -7.97 -16.83
N LYS A 22 6.94 -7.15 -15.83
CA LYS A 22 6.23 -5.90 -15.62
C LYS A 22 7.23 -4.75 -15.58
N TYR A 23 6.99 -3.73 -16.40
CA TYR A 23 7.57 -2.40 -16.24
C TYR A 23 6.68 -1.62 -15.28
N VAL A 24 7.27 -0.91 -14.34
CA VAL A 24 6.54 0.00 -13.45
C VAL A 24 7.40 1.21 -13.12
N ASN A 25 6.79 2.38 -13.09
CA ASN A 25 7.39 3.57 -12.50
C ASN A 25 6.63 4.01 -11.25
N GLY A 26 7.34 4.68 -10.35
CA GLY A 26 6.78 5.39 -9.21
C GLY A 26 7.46 6.76 -9.11
N HIS A 27 6.73 7.81 -9.43
CA HIS A 27 7.22 9.20 -9.39
C HIS A 27 6.20 10.07 -8.66
N PRO A 28 6.30 10.21 -7.31
CA PRO A 28 5.30 10.94 -6.50
C PRO A 28 5.08 12.39 -6.93
N SER A 29 6.14 13.07 -7.43
CA SER A 29 6.05 14.45 -7.89
C SER A 29 5.27 14.67 -9.20
N ASN A 30 4.96 13.61 -9.94
CA ASN A 30 4.25 13.69 -11.21
C ASN A 30 2.87 14.36 -11.11
N THR A 31 2.23 14.28 -9.96
CA THR A 31 0.92 14.92 -9.72
C THR A 31 0.97 16.43 -9.86
N ALA A 32 2.11 17.07 -9.59
CA ALA A 32 2.29 18.52 -9.79
C ALA A 32 2.20 18.90 -11.29
N ASP A 33 2.54 17.98 -12.19
CA ASP A 33 2.50 18.16 -13.63
C ASP A 33 1.25 17.53 -14.27
N GLY A 34 0.26 17.11 -13.46
CA GLY A 34 -0.96 16.44 -13.92
C GLY A 34 -0.75 15.03 -14.45
N LEU A 35 0.40 14.42 -14.18
CA LEU A 35 0.73 13.06 -14.58
C LEU A 35 0.44 12.07 -13.44
N GLN A 36 0.25 10.79 -13.81
CA GLN A 36 0.05 9.73 -12.83
C GLN A 36 1.34 9.44 -12.05
N THR A 37 1.20 9.23 -10.74
CA THR A 37 2.30 8.82 -9.86
C THR A 37 2.89 7.46 -10.26
N VAL A 38 2.02 6.53 -10.65
CA VAL A 38 2.39 5.17 -11.06
C VAL A 38 1.80 4.88 -12.43
N THR A 39 2.61 4.33 -13.31
CA THR A 39 2.17 3.70 -14.56
C THR A 39 2.90 2.37 -14.73
N ALA A 40 2.23 1.37 -15.27
CA ALA A 40 2.82 0.07 -15.50
C ALA A 40 2.27 -0.60 -16.76
N PHE A 41 3.08 -1.41 -17.40
CA PHE A 41 2.65 -2.33 -18.45
C PHE A 41 3.44 -3.63 -18.32
N GLY A 42 2.96 -4.69 -18.95
CA GLY A 42 3.66 -5.96 -18.91
C GLY A 42 3.31 -6.88 -20.05
N LEU A 43 4.11 -7.93 -20.16
CA LEU A 43 4.00 -8.93 -21.20
C LEU A 43 4.03 -10.32 -20.58
N LEU A 44 3.27 -11.26 -21.17
CA LEU A 44 3.44 -12.69 -20.96
C LEU A 44 3.86 -13.34 -22.29
N ALA A 45 4.75 -14.32 -22.20
CA ALA A 45 5.21 -15.11 -23.33
C ALA A 45 5.25 -16.60 -22.97
N ASN A 46 5.00 -17.46 -23.94
CA ASN A 46 5.14 -18.89 -23.79
C ASN A 46 6.62 -19.28 -23.81
N VAL A 47 7.09 -19.98 -22.78
CA VAL A 47 8.51 -20.36 -22.65
C VAL A 47 8.95 -21.32 -23.75
N ALA A 48 8.08 -22.25 -24.17
CA ALA A 48 8.44 -23.27 -25.15
C ALA A 48 8.81 -22.73 -26.54
N ASN A 49 8.24 -21.57 -26.93
CA ASN A 49 8.48 -21.00 -28.27
C ASN A 49 8.81 -19.52 -28.26
N GLY A 50 8.86 -18.88 -27.08
CA GLY A 50 9.13 -17.46 -26.91
C GLY A 50 8.02 -16.53 -27.42
N TYR A 51 6.87 -17.05 -27.81
CA TYR A 51 5.81 -16.25 -28.42
C TYR A 51 5.08 -15.40 -27.39
N PRO A 52 4.94 -14.08 -27.58
CA PRO A 52 4.17 -13.24 -26.68
C PRO A 52 2.68 -13.55 -26.82
N VAL A 53 2.01 -13.79 -25.70
CA VAL A 53 0.59 -14.15 -25.65
C VAL A 53 -0.28 -13.06 -25.04
N LEU A 54 0.33 -12.11 -24.30
CA LEU A 54 -0.37 -10.99 -23.70
C LEU A 54 0.56 -9.77 -23.63
N LEU A 55 0.04 -8.63 -24.01
CA LEU A 55 0.59 -7.31 -23.66
C LEU A 55 -0.54 -6.52 -23.03
N SER A 56 -0.33 -6.00 -21.82
CA SER A 56 -1.37 -5.35 -21.05
C SER A 56 -0.88 -4.13 -20.30
N GLU A 57 -1.78 -3.17 -20.13
CA GLU A 57 -1.68 -2.14 -19.12
C GLU A 57 -1.74 -2.80 -17.73
N MET A 58 -0.90 -2.38 -16.79
CA MET A 58 -0.80 -3.01 -15.47
C MET A 58 -0.79 -2.02 -14.29
N THR A 59 -1.17 -0.77 -14.50
CA THR A 59 -1.22 0.23 -13.40
C THR A 59 -2.26 -0.18 -12.36
N ILE A 60 -3.48 -0.47 -12.79
CA ILE A 60 -4.54 -0.94 -11.89
C ILE A 60 -4.19 -2.30 -11.29
N LEU A 61 -3.66 -3.22 -12.10
CA LEU A 61 -3.22 -4.53 -11.60
C LEU A 61 -2.13 -4.41 -10.54
N THR A 62 -1.20 -3.45 -10.68
CA THR A 62 -0.17 -3.16 -9.67
C THR A 62 -0.81 -2.76 -8.34
N ALA A 63 -1.82 -1.91 -8.36
CA ALA A 63 -2.54 -1.51 -7.15
C ALA A 63 -3.29 -2.69 -6.52
N LEU A 64 -4.05 -3.42 -7.32
CA LEU A 64 -4.85 -4.57 -6.88
C LEU A 64 -3.98 -5.67 -6.26
N ARG A 65 -2.86 -6.08 -6.92
CA ARG A 65 -2.01 -7.15 -6.40
C ARG A 65 -1.33 -6.75 -5.08
N THR A 66 -0.95 -5.47 -4.95
CA THR A 66 -0.34 -4.95 -3.72
C THR A 66 -1.34 -5.00 -2.58
N ALA A 67 -2.56 -4.53 -2.81
CA ALA A 67 -3.63 -4.56 -1.82
C ALA A 67 -4.05 -5.99 -1.46
N ALA A 68 -4.14 -6.89 -2.44
CA ALA A 68 -4.46 -8.29 -2.21
C ALA A 68 -3.40 -8.99 -1.35
N THR A 69 -2.11 -8.71 -1.57
CA THR A 69 -1.02 -9.27 -0.74
C THR A 69 -1.17 -8.82 0.71
N SER A 70 -1.34 -7.52 0.96
CA SER A 70 -1.55 -6.99 2.31
C SER A 70 -2.76 -7.62 2.99
N ALA A 71 -3.88 -7.76 2.27
CA ALA A 71 -5.12 -8.31 2.82
C ALA A 71 -5.01 -9.81 3.13
N VAL A 72 -4.31 -10.59 2.30
CA VAL A 72 -4.06 -12.03 2.56
C VAL A 72 -3.19 -12.21 3.80
N VAL A 73 -2.14 -11.42 3.94
CA VAL A 73 -1.26 -11.46 5.12
C VAL A 73 -2.04 -11.03 6.38
N ALA A 74 -2.81 -9.94 6.30
CA ALA A 74 -3.65 -9.49 7.41
C ALA A 74 -4.68 -10.54 7.83
N ARG A 75 -5.30 -11.26 6.89
CA ARG A 75 -6.24 -12.36 7.21
C ARG A 75 -5.59 -13.48 8.02
N LEU A 76 -4.30 -13.71 7.82
CA LEU A 76 -3.55 -14.75 8.51
C LEU A 76 -2.97 -14.29 9.85
N LEU A 77 -2.57 -13.02 9.96
CA LEU A 77 -1.76 -12.51 11.06
C LEU A 77 -2.46 -11.46 11.94
N ALA A 78 -3.48 -10.77 11.42
CA ALA A 78 -4.21 -9.78 12.22
C ALA A 78 -5.02 -10.45 13.34
N PRO A 79 -5.33 -9.72 14.43
CA PRO A 79 -6.19 -10.22 15.49
C PRO A 79 -7.54 -10.70 14.94
N LYS A 80 -8.04 -11.82 15.47
CA LYS A 80 -9.38 -12.32 15.10
C LYS A 80 -10.43 -11.30 15.45
N GLY A 81 -11.33 -11.00 14.50
CA GLY A 81 -12.38 -10.01 14.67
C GLY A 81 -11.88 -8.57 14.50
N ALA A 82 -10.69 -8.36 13.91
CA ALA A 82 -10.24 -7.03 13.54
C ALA A 82 -11.26 -6.36 12.61
N ASN A 83 -11.76 -5.20 12.99
CA ASN A 83 -12.80 -4.49 12.25
C ASN A 83 -12.49 -3.00 12.02
N VAL A 84 -11.43 -2.46 12.63
CA VAL A 84 -10.99 -1.08 12.43
C VAL A 84 -9.58 -1.06 11.85
N MET A 85 -9.42 -0.37 10.74
CA MET A 85 -8.14 -0.14 10.08
C MET A 85 -7.77 1.34 10.12
N ALA A 86 -6.52 1.65 10.46
CA ALA A 86 -5.92 2.95 10.21
C ALA A 86 -5.17 2.94 8.88
N MET A 87 -5.46 3.90 8.02
CA MET A 87 -4.80 4.09 6.73
C MET A 87 -3.99 5.39 6.77
N ILE A 88 -2.67 5.26 6.83
CA ILE A 88 -1.73 6.38 6.92
C ILE A 88 -1.05 6.57 5.57
N GLY A 89 -1.27 7.73 4.96
CA GLY A 89 -0.95 7.99 3.57
C GLY A 89 -2.13 7.66 2.66
N ASN A 90 -2.80 8.71 2.13
CA ASN A 90 -4.05 8.58 1.37
C ASN A 90 -3.82 8.83 -0.13
N GLY A 91 -2.66 8.37 -0.63
CA GLY A 91 -2.26 8.42 -2.02
C GLY A 91 -2.88 7.31 -2.90
N ALA A 92 -2.17 6.94 -3.98
CA ALA A 92 -2.68 6.03 -5.03
C ALA A 92 -3.04 4.61 -4.56
N GLN A 93 -2.52 4.15 -3.43
CA GLN A 93 -2.77 2.80 -2.90
C GLN A 93 -3.92 2.73 -1.90
N SER A 94 -4.29 3.84 -1.29
CA SER A 94 -5.14 3.86 -0.09
C SER A 94 -6.53 3.24 -0.28
N GLU A 95 -7.21 3.57 -1.38
CA GLU A 95 -8.53 3.01 -1.66
C GLU A 95 -8.46 1.51 -1.93
N PHE A 96 -7.45 1.05 -2.68
CA PHE A 96 -7.27 -0.38 -2.99
C PHE A 96 -6.96 -1.18 -1.73
N GLN A 97 -6.09 -0.67 -0.85
CA GLN A 97 -5.78 -1.28 0.44
C GLN A 97 -7.03 -1.42 1.31
N THR A 98 -7.80 -0.34 1.42
CA THR A 98 -9.03 -0.31 2.23
C THR A 98 -10.06 -1.31 1.70
N LEU A 99 -10.31 -1.32 0.38
CA LEU A 99 -11.31 -2.21 -0.23
C LEU A 99 -10.88 -3.68 -0.14
N ALA A 100 -9.59 -3.98 -0.29
CA ALA A 100 -9.09 -5.34 -0.13
C ALA A 100 -9.20 -5.82 1.33
N MET A 101 -8.88 -4.98 2.31
CA MET A 101 -9.07 -5.29 3.73
C MET A 101 -10.54 -5.51 4.06
N LYS A 102 -11.45 -4.69 3.53
CA LYS A 102 -12.88 -4.92 3.68
C LYS A 102 -13.31 -6.26 3.10
N ALA A 103 -12.89 -6.57 1.87
CA ALA A 103 -13.33 -7.79 1.17
C ALA A 103 -12.78 -9.08 1.80
N ILE A 104 -11.57 -9.08 2.33
CA ILE A 104 -10.84 -10.28 2.76
C ILE A 104 -10.81 -10.44 4.27
N VAL A 105 -10.64 -9.35 5.02
CA VAL A 105 -10.60 -9.36 6.50
C VAL A 105 -11.97 -9.06 7.08
N GLY A 106 -12.76 -8.20 6.43
CA GLY A 106 -14.10 -7.83 6.86
C GLY A 106 -14.11 -6.61 7.76
N ILE A 107 -13.21 -5.64 7.56
CA ILE A 107 -13.22 -4.40 8.33
C ILE A 107 -14.51 -3.60 8.06
N ASP A 108 -15.02 -2.96 9.11
CA ASP A 108 -16.23 -2.14 9.06
C ASP A 108 -15.92 -0.63 9.09
N GLU A 109 -14.75 -0.26 9.58
CA GLU A 109 -14.31 1.13 9.72
C GLU A 109 -12.88 1.30 9.18
N VAL A 110 -12.67 2.38 8.44
CA VAL A 110 -11.34 2.89 8.08
C VAL A 110 -11.17 4.31 8.59
N ARG A 111 -10.04 4.57 9.23
CA ARG A 111 -9.62 5.89 9.70
C ARG A 111 -8.48 6.39 8.83
N LEU A 112 -8.67 7.53 8.21
CA LEU A 112 -7.79 8.09 7.20
C LEU A 112 -6.97 9.23 7.80
N PHE A 113 -5.68 9.21 7.59
CA PHE A 113 -4.80 10.34 7.86
C PHE A 113 -3.76 10.49 6.75
N ASP A 114 -3.56 11.71 6.30
CA ASP A 114 -2.46 12.15 5.43
C ASP A 114 -2.01 13.56 5.86
N ILE A 115 -0.75 13.88 5.63
CA ILE A 115 -0.23 15.25 5.82
C ILE A 115 -0.84 16.24 4.82
N ASP A 116 -1.37 15.74 3.69
CA ASP A 116 -2.17 16.50 2.74
C ASP A 116 -3.67 16.25 2.98
N PRO A 117 -4.42 17.22 3.55
CA PRO A 117 -5.85 17.08 3.78
C PRO A 117 -6.65 16.87 2.50
N ALA A 118 -6.15 17.32 1.34
CA ALA A 118 -6.82 17.12 0.06
C ALA A 118 -6.78 15.64 -0.35
N ALA A 119 -5.67 14.95 -0.08
CA ALA A 119 -5.56 13.50 -0.29
C ALA A 119 -6.56 12.72 0.58
N THR A 120 -6.69 13.08 1.86
CA THR A 120 -7.68 12.48 2.77
C THR A 120 -9.11 12.71 2.27
N THR A 121 -9.44 13.93 1.87
CA THR A 121 -10.77 14.28 1.33
C THR A 121 -11.10 13.47 0.08
N LYS A 122 -10.15 13.38 -0.84
CA LYS A 122 -10.29 12.60 -2.08
C LYS A 122 -10.51 11.10 -1.76
N CYS A 123 -9.69 10.52 -0.89
CA CYS A 123 -9.80 9.12 -0.50
C CYS A 123 -11.16 8.84 0.16
N ALA A 124 -11.61 9.70 1.07
CA ALA A 124 -12.92 9.56 1.71
C ALA A 124 -14.07 9.62 0.67
N ALA A 125 -13.99 10.53 -0.29
CA ALA A 125 -14.97 10.64 -1.38
C ALA A 125 -15.01 9.37 -2.25
N ASN A 126 -13.85 8.80 -2.59
CA ASN A 126 -13.75 7.59 -3.40
C ASN A 126 -14.24 6.32 -2.67
N LEU A 127 -14.15 6.31 -1.33
CA LEU A 127 -14.67 5.23 -0.50
C LEU A 127 -16.16 5.39 -0.14
N ALA A 128 -16.76 6.55 -0.45
CA ALA A 128 -18.16 6.79 -0.18
C ALA A 128 -19.05 5.77 -0.91
N GLY A 129 -20.04 5.22 -0.21
CA GLY A 129 -20.95 4.22 -0.78
C GLY A 129 -20.37 2.80 -0.89
N GLN A 130 -19.11 2.58 -0.53
CA GLN A 130 -18.49 1.25 -0.57
C GLN A 130 -18.88 0.36 0.64
N GLY A 131 -19.81 0.81 1.48
CA GLY A 131 -20.32 0.05 2.63
C GLY A 131 -19.30 -0.13 3.76
N ILE A 132 -18.40 0.81 3.91
CA ILE A 132 -17.44 0.93 5.01
C ILE A 132 -17.59 2.31 5.64
N LYS A 133 -17.52 2.38 6.97
CA LYS A 133 -17.49 3.66 7.69
C LYS A 133 -16.12 4.31 7.48
N VAL A 134 -16.11 5.52 6.95
CA VAL A 134 -14.88 6.31 6.72
C VAL A 134 -14.83 7.44 7.74
N VAL A 135 -13.70 7.56 8.43
CA VAL A 135 -13.44 8.61 9.42
C VAL A 135 -12.16 9.33 9.01
N ALA A 136 -12.24 10.61 8.71
CA ALA A 136 -11.06 11.45 8.53
C ALA A 136 -10.55 11.88 9.91
N CYS A 137 -9.25 11.75 10.14
CA CYS A 137 -8.57 12.09 11.40
C CYS A 137 -7.59 13.24 11.17
N ASP A 138 -7.38 14.04 12.22
CA ASP A 138 -6.48 15.19 12.17
C ASP A 138 -5.03 14.80 12.44
N THR A 139 -4.79 13.63 13.06
CA THR A 139 -3.45 13.12 13.37
C THR A 139 -3.35 11.61 13.11
N ALA A 140 -2.10 11.13 12.91
CA ALA A 140 -1.84 9.70 12.80
C ALA A 140 -2.20 8.95 14.10
N GLU A 141 -1.93 9.56 15.26
CA GLU A 141 -2.26 9.02 16.57
C GLU A 141 -3.77 8.77 16.70
N GLU A 142 -4.59 9.74 16.30
CA GLU A 142 -6.03 9.62 16.31
C GLU A 142 -6.52 8.48 15.43
N ALA A 143 -5.97 8.36 14.21
CA ALA A 143 -6.33 7.27 13.30
C ALA A 143 -5.98 5.89 13.87
N ILE A 144 -4.82 5.76 14.53
CA ILE A 144 -4.30 4.49 15.05
C ILE A 144 -4.97 4.08 16.36
N MET A 145 -5.44 5.04 17.16
CA MET A 145 -5.99 4.76 18.48
C MET A 145 -7.13 3.74 18.43
N GLY A 146 -6.90 2.52 18.95
CA GLY A 146 -7.88 1.42 18.96
C GLY A 146 -8.05 0.71 17.60
N ALA A 147 -7.28 1.03 16.58
CA ALA A 147 -7.24 0.25 15.36
C ALA A 147 -6.50 -1.08 15.57
N GLN A 148 -6.98 -2.16 14.98
CA GLN A 148 -6.34 -3.48 15.03
C GLN A 148 -5.42 -3.71 13.83
N ILE A 149 -5.64 -2.99 12.74
CA ILE A 149 -4.82 -3.04 11.53
C ILE A 149 -4.35 -1.61 11.24
N VAL A 150 -3.05 -1.45 10.97
CA VAL A 150 -2.46 -0.20 10.50
C VAL A 150 -1.80 -0.47 9.16
N THR A 151 -2.13 0.31 8.15
CA THR A 151 -1.43 0.26 6.87
C THR A 151 -0.80 1.62 6.60
N THR A 152 0.52 1.62 6.39
CA THR A 152 1.26 2.81 5.98
C THR A 152 1.62 2.70 4.50
N CYS A 153 1.31 3.73 3.72
CA CYS A 153 1.65 3.80 2.29
C CYS A 153 2.09 5.21 1.89
N THR A 154 2.98 5.77 2.66
CA THR A 154 3.55 7.08 2.41
C THR A 154 4.65 7.04 1.34
N ALA A 155 4.94 8.18 0.71
CA ALA A 155 5.89 8.26 -0.41
C ALA A 155 7.15 9.09 -0.07
N ASP A 156 7.34 9.50 1.19
CA ASP A 156 8.46 10.31 1.60
C ASP A 156 9.78 9.51 1.54
N LYS A 157 10.81 10.13 0.91
CA LYS A 157 12.17 9.58 0.78
C LYS A 157 13.18 10.20 1.75
N GLN A 158 12.72 10.95 2.76
CA GLN A 158 13.58 11.68 3.70
C GLN A 158 13.78 10.93 5.03
N TYR A 159 13.64 9.60 5.05
CA TYR A 159 13.71 8.78 6.27
C TYR A 159 12.68 9.21 7.33
N ALA A 160 11.52 9.69 6.90
CA ALA A 160 10.47 10.14 7.81
C ALA A 160 9.96 8.95 8.65
N THR A 161 9.94 9.13 9.96
CA THR A 161 9.26 8.21 10.88
C THR A 161 7.79 8.61 10.95
N ILE A 162 6.93 7.76 10.43
CA ILE A 162 5.47 7.97 10.41
C ILE A 162 4.82 7.37 11.66
N LEU A 163 5.22 6.14 12.03
CA LEU A 163 4.77 5.48 13.25
C LEU A 163 5.89 5.49 14.30
N THR A 164 5.62 6.14 15.42
CA THR A 164 6.49 6.08 16.60
C THR A 164 6.09 4.94 17.52
N ASP A 165 6.99 4.50 18.41
CA ASP A 165 6.76 3.35 19.25
C ASP A 165 5.56 3.50 20.20
N ASN A 166 5.33 4.69 20.71
CA ASN A 166 4.21 5.00 21.61
C ASN A 166 2.82 4.98 20.91
N MET A 167 2.78 5.05 19.59
CA MET A 167 1.52 4.95 18.84
C MET A 167 1.04 3.50 18.70
N VAL A 168 1.95 2.52 18.80
CA VAL A 168 1.66 1.12 18.47
C VAL A 168 1.52 0.29 19.73
N GLY A 169 0.30 -0.15 20.01
CA GLY A 169 0.00 -1.08 21.10
C GLY A 169 0.36 -2.55 20.77
N ALA A 170 0.15 -3.43 21.76
CA ALA A 170 0.29 -4.87 21.53
C ALA A 170 -0.86 -5.43 20.69
N GLY A 171 -0.58 -6.45 19.87
CA GLY A 171 -1.59 -7.16 19.09
C GLY A 171 -2.08 -6.40 17.85
N ILE A 172 -1.41 -5.35 17.44
CA ILE A 172 -1.70 -4.63 16.19
C ILE A 172 -0.99 -5.31 15.02
N HIS A 173 -1.70 -5.49 13.91
CA HIS A 173 -1.12 -5.89 12.64
C HIS A 173 -0.73 -4.65 11.82
N ILE A 174 0.51 -4.60 11.34
CA ILE A 174 1.02 -3.48 10.55
C ILE A 174 1.42 -3.95 9.14
N ASN A 175 0.89 -3.31 8.11
CA ASN A 175 1.36 -3.41 6.73
C ASN A 175 2.17 -2.14 6.41
N ALA A 176 3.49 -2.25 6.43
CA ALA A 176 4.41 -1.15 6.12
C ALA A 176 4.79 -1.20 4.64
N ILE A 177 3.91 -0.75 3.76
CA ILE A 177 4.08 -0.89 2.31
C ILE A 177 4.77 0.28 1.63
N GLY A 178 4.92 1.42 2.30
CA GLY A 178 5.61 2.58 1.76
C GLY A 178 7.13 2.51 1.87
N GLY A 179 7.67 1.67 2.76
CA GLY A 179 9.10 1.49 2.97
C GLY A 179 9.76 0.54 1.94
N ASP A 180 9.54 0.72 0.66
CA ASP A 180 9.88 -0.19 -0.42
C ASP A 180 11.25 0.06 -1.07
N CYS A 181 11.95 1.13 -0.71
CA CYS A 181 13.26 1.45 -1.28
C CYS A 181 14.12 2.29 -0.30
N PRO A 182 15.44 2.36 -0.55
CA PRO A 182 16.34 3.19 0.25
C PRO A 182 15.85 4.64 0.36
N GLY A 183 15.89 5.18 1.57
CA GLY A 183 15.40 6.53 1.90
C GLY A 183 13.95 6.59 2.35
N LYS A 184 13.18 5.54 2.15
CA LYS A 184 11.82 5.43 2.67
C LYS A 184 11.81 4.59 3.93
N THR A 185 11.46 5.21 5.04
CA THR A 185 11.19 4.55 6.33
C THR A 185 9.84 5.03 6.81
N GLU A 186 9.05 4.17 7.39
CA GLU A 186 7.74 4.53 7.93
C GLU A 186 7.65 4.24 9.42
N LEU A 187 8.42 3.26 9.90
CA LEU A 187 8.35 2.75 11.26
C LEU A 187 9.59 3.16 12.07
N ALA A 188 9.37 3.59 13.32
CA ALA A 188 10.47 3.72 14.26
C ALA A 188 11.15 2.37 14.48
N PRO A 189 12.50 2.29 14.52
CA PRO A 189 13.23 1.03 14.74
C PRO A 189 12.80 0.27 16.00
N ALA A 190 12.39 0.98 17.05
CA ALA A 190 11.90 0.38 18.29
C ALA A 190 10.70 -0.55 18.08
N ILE A 191 9.81 -0.25 17.12
CA ILE A 191 8.67 -1.12 16.77
C ILE A 191 9.17 -2.47 16.26
N LEU A 192 10.21 -2.48 15.42
CA LEU A 192 10.74 -3.69 14.81
C LEU A 192 11.39 -4.63 15.86
N HIS A 193 11.95 -4.07 16.94
CA HIS A 193 12.58 -4.87 17.99
C HIS A 193 11.59 -5.70 18.83
N ARG A 194 10.30 -5.36 18.82
CA ARG A 194 9.26 -6.03 19.61
C ARG A 194 8.15 -6.66 18.76
N ALA A 195 8.27 -6.61 17.44
CA ALA A 195 7.30 -7.15 16.51
C ALA A 195 7.79 -8.48 15.90
N GLY A 196 6.87 -9.36 15.54
CA GLY A 196 7.12 -10.41 14.57
C GLY A 196 7.20 -9.81 13.17
N ILE A 197 8.32 -9.99 12.47
CA ILE A 197 8.56 -9.42 11.14
C ILE A 197 8.38 -10.52 10.10
N PHE A 198 7.59 -10.22 9.07
CA PHE A 198 7.32 -11.08 7.92
C PHE A 198 7.67 -10.31 6.64
N VAL A 199 8.48 -10.91 5.76
CA VAL A 199 8.94 -10.36 4.47
C VAL A 199 8.85 -11.42 3.37
#